data_b85d46e4088f2b33eea048ff1cb1a8e0
#
_entry.id   b85d46e4088f2b33eea048ff1cb1a8e0
#
_cell.length_a   1.000
_cell.length_b   1.000
_cell.length_c   1.000
_cell.angle_alpha   90.00
_cell.angle_beta   90.00
_cell.angle_gamma   90.00
#
_symmetry.space_group_name_H-M   'P 1'
#
loop_
_entity.id
_entity.type
_entity.pdbx_description
1 polymer ?
#
loop_
_entity_poly.entity_id
_entity_poly.type
_entity_poly.pdbx_seq_one_letter_code
_entity_poly.pdbx_strand_id
1 'polypeptide(L)'
;MKKVDLTAKIQEFNNKKQELEDMRKQQMEYHRIFENNNRILVDLQTNSKKLDSKIKEFTMVEDLSKIANGTVYGKRRIEFEQFVQASYFDMVIIEANKRLLKMTDNRFLLVRKESSERVSDKIGLELEVIDNYNGKRRDVKSLSGGEAFKAALSLALGLSDVIQSYSGGIVVDTMFIDEGFGSLDTESREQAINTLNQLTDNHKLIGIISHVTELKERIDKKVIVTKSTGGSKITVEC
;
A
#
# COMPACT_ATOMS: atom_id res chain seq x y z
N MET A 1 -4.78 -82.81 74.72
CA MET A 1 -4.17 -82.21 73.51
C MET A 1 -5.25 -82.06 72.45
N LYS A 2 -5.65 -80.84 72.06
CA LYS A 2 -6.57 -80.63 70.92
C LYS A 2 -5.89 -81.01 69.63
N LYS A 3 -6.42 -82.04 68.92
CA LYS A 3 -5.94 -82.34 67.56
C LYS A 3 -6.20 -81.11 66.70
N VAL A 4 -5.14 -80.47 66.27
CA VAL A 4 -5.23 -79.38 65.34
C VAL A 4 -5.61 -80.00 63.99
N ASP A 5 -6.74 -79.57 63.47
CA ASP A 5 -7.22 -80.02 62.12
C ASP A 5 -6.28 -79.43 61.05
N LEU A 6 -5.27 -80.20 60.64
CA LEU A 6 -4.25 -79.79 59.70
C LEU A 6 -4.86 -79.50 58.32
N THR A 7 -5.94 -80.18 57.94
CA THR A 7 -6.61 -80.05 56.65
C THR A 7 -7.25 -78.65 56.50
N ALA A 8 -7.92 -78.18 57.55
CA ALA A 8 -8.54 -76.88 57.56
C ALA A 8 -7.49 -75.74 57.41
N LYS A 9 -6.34 -75.88 58.14
CA LYS A 9 -5.25 -74.91 57.99
C LYS A 9 -4.57 -74.86 56.62
N ILE A 10 -4.40 -76.01 56.02
CA ILE A 10 -3.88 -76.13 54.63
C ILE A 10 -4.82 -75.44 53.69
N GLN A 11 -6.11 -75.62 53.82
CA GLN A 11 -7.11 -75.01 52.99
C GLN A 11 -7.14 -73.47 53.15
N GLU A 12 -7.08 -72.99 54.39
CA GLU A 12 -6.97 -71.57 54.69
C GLU A 12 -5.68 -70.95 54.09
N PHE A 13 -4.55 -71.63 54.21
CA PHE A 13 -3.28 -71.25 53.61
C PHE A 13 -3.39 -71.14 52.08
N ASN A 14 -3.98 -72.12 51.39
CA ASN A 14 -4.15 -72.16 49.97
C ASN A 14 -5.08 -71.00 49.48
N ASN A 15 -6.17 -70.78 50.21
CA ASN A 15 -7.08 -69.64 49.91
C ASN A 15 -6.36 -68.31 50.03
N LYS A 16 -5.60 -68.07 51.11
CA LYS A 16 -4.82 -66.85 51.29
C LYS A 16 -3.71 -66.68 50.23
N LYS A 17 -3.12 -67.77 49.81
CA LYS A 17 -2.12 -67.77 48.74
C LYS A 17 -2.78 -67.34 47.43
N GLN A 18 -3.98 -67.85 47.13
CA GLN A 18 -4.76 -67.48 45.93
C GLN A 18 -5.12 -65.96 45.98
N GLU A 19 -5.64 -65.52 47.10
CA GLU A 19 -5.96 -64.07 47.29
C GLU A 19 -4.74 -63.17 47.11
N LEU A 20 -3.58 -63.58 47.59
CA LEU A 20 -2.34 -62.86 47.42
C LEU A 20 -1.92 -62.78 45.94
N GLU A 21 -2.04 -63.86 45.21
CA GLU A 21 -1.71 -63.94 43.81
C GLU A 21 -2.69 -63.02 42.96
N ASP A 22 -3.97 -63.04 43.30
CA ASP A 22 -4.94 -62.18 42.63
C ASP A 22 -4.74 -60.73 42.93
N MET A 23 -4.42 -60.36 44.21
CA MET A 23 -4.07 -58.99 44.56
C MET A 23 -2.78 -58.54 43.84
N ARG A 24 -1.77 -59.37 43.68
CA ARG A 24 -0.56 -59.06 42.94
C ARG A 24 -0.84 -58.83 41.44
N LYS A 25 -1.73 -59.63 40.84
CA LYS A 25 -2.17 -59.39 39.44
C LYS A 25 -2.89 -58.03 39.28
N GLN A 26 -3.79 -57.73 40.20
CA GLN A 26 -4.48 -56.45 40.22
C GLN A 26 -3.51 -55.26 40.44
N GLN A 27 -2.55 -55.41 41.33
CA GLN A 27 -1.51 -54.41 41.56
C GLN A 27 -0.68 -54.16 40.29
N MET A 28 -0.27 -55.20 39.60
CA MET A 28 0.47 -55.05 38.33
C MET A 28 -0.37 -54.39 37.23
N GLU A 29 -1.66 -54.69 37.17
CA GLU A 29 -2.56 -54.08 36.22
C GLU A 29 -2.78 -52.58 36.51
N TYR A 30 -3.02 -52.22 37.78
CA TYR A 30 -3.11 -50.84 38.21
C TYR A 30 -1.82 -50.07 37.94
N HIS A 31 -0.66 -50.67 38.20
CA HIS A 31 0.63 -50.05 37.93
C HIS A 31 0.82 -49.80 36.44
N ARG A 32 0.48 -50.75 35.59
CA ARG A 32 0.52 -50.60 34.14
C ARG A 32 -0.38 -49.44 33.64
N ILE A 33 -1.60 -49.37 34.16
CA ILE A 33 -2.56 -48.28 33.82
C ILE A 33 -1.98 -46.95 34.28
N PHE A 34 -1.45 -46.88 35.51
CA PHE A 34 -0.88 -45.67 36.06
C PHE A 34 0.31 -45.16 35.24
N GLU A 35 1.24 -46.00 34.90
CA GLU A 35 2.40 -45.65 34.05
C GLU A 35 1.97 -45.16 32.65
N ASN A 36 1.02 -45.86 32.05
CA ASN A 36 0.48 -45.46 30.78
C ASN A 36 -0.21 -44.08 30.83
N ASN A 37 -1.02 -43.85 31.84
CA ASN A 37 -1.72 -42.57 32.03
C ASN A 37 -0.73 -41.43 32.31
N ASN A 38 0.32 -41.65 33.10
CA ASN A 38 1.38 -40.67 33.33
C ASN A 38 2.08 -40.29 32.01
N ARG A 39 2.42 -41.26 31.19
CA ARG A 39 3.04 -40.99 29.90
C ARG A 39 2.12 -40.14 29.02
N ILE A 40 0.84 -40.51 28.90
CA ILE A 40 -0.17 -39.75 28.15
C ILE A 40 -0.29 -38.31 28.70
N LEU A 41 -0.30 -38.16 30.03
CA LEU A 41 -0.38 -36.84 30.67
C LEU A 41 0.81 -35.93 30.29
N VAL A 42 2.04 -36.48 30.34
CA VAL A 42 3.25 -35.75 29.93
C VAL A 42 3.20 -35.35 28.47
N ASP A 43 2.76 -36.28 27.58
CA ASP A 43 2.62 -36.03 26.16
C ASP A 43 1.57 -34.94 25.90
N LEU A 44 0.42 -34.99 26.54
CA LEU A 44 -0.63 -33.97 26.45
C LEU A 44 -0.13 -32.59 26.90
N GLN A 45 0.55 -32.51 28.05
CA GLN A 45 1.11 -31.25 28.55
C GLN A 45 2.14 -30.66 27.58
N THR A 46 2.98 -31.51 27.00
CA THR A 46 3.99 -31.09 26.02
C THR A 46 3.37 -30.59 24.73
N ASN A 47 2.39 -31.33 24.23
CA ASN A 47 1.69 -30.95 22.98
C ASN A 47 0.81 -29.73 23.17
N SER A 48 0.17 -29.55 24.34
CA SER A 48 -0.59 -28.33 24.68
C SER A 48 0.31 -27.09 24.62
N LYS A 49 1.51 -27.13 25.24
CA LYS A 49 2.45 -26.02 25.19
C LYS A 49 2.90 -25.69 23.76
N LYS A 50 3.16 -26.74 22.95
CA LYS A 50 3.50 -26.55 21.53
C LYS A 50 2.35 -25.94 20.74
N LEU A 51 1.12 -26.37 21.00
CA LEU A 51 -0.08 -25.84 20.37
C LEU A 51 -0.26 -24.37 20.73
N ASP A 52 -0.15 -24.00 22.01
CA ASP A 52 -0.27 -22.61 22.46
C ASP A 52 0.74 -21.66 21.77
N SER A 53 2.00 -22.15 21.61
CA SER A 53 3.01 -21.36 20.88
C SER A 53 2.67 -21.18 19.41
N LYS A 54 2.14 -22.25 18.77
CA LYS A 54 1.73 -22.19 17.35
C LYS A 54 0.48 -21.34 17.13
N ILE A 55 -0.46 -21.36 18.05
CA ILE A 55 -1.63 -20.46 18.00
C ILE A 55 -1.21 -19.01 18.08
N LYS A 56 -0.27 -18.66 18.98
CA LYS A 56 0.24 -17.28 19.07
C LYS A 56 0.92 -16.83 17.77
N GLU A 57 1.77 -17.66 17.21
CA GLU A 57 2.44 -17.40 15.94
C GLU A 57 1.41 -17.23 14.79
N PHE A 58 0.44 -18.11 14.71
CA PHE A 58 -0.63 -18.05 13.72
C PHE A 58 -1.48 -16.78 13.85
N THR A 59 -1.90 -16.41 15.07
CA THR A 59 -2.68 -15.19 15.29
C THR A 59 -1.91 -13.94 14.84
N MET A 60 -0.61 -13.87 15.13
CA MET A 60 0.22 -12.75 14.69
C MET A 60 0.27 -12.65 13.15
N VAL A 61 0.48 -13.77 12.45
CA VAL A 61 0.51 -13.82 10.99
C VAL A 61 -0.87 -13.51 10.39
N GLU A 62 -1.93 -14.02 10.99
CA GLU A 62 -3.31 -13.74 10.56
C GLU A 62 -3.65 -12.25 10.70
N ASP A 63 -3.28 -11.62 11.81
CA ASP A 63 -3.52 -10.19 12.03
C ASP A 63 -2.73 -9.34 11.04
N LEU A 64 -1.46 -9.68 10.78
CA LEU A 64 -0.66 -9.03 9.74
C LEU A 64 -1.30 -9.20 8.35
N SER A 65 -1.79 -10.39 8.03
CA SER A 65 -2.49 -10.67 6.77
C SER A 65 -3.78 -9.84 6.65
N LYS A 66 -4.57 -9.74 7.71
CA LYS A 66 -5.79 -8.92 7.74
C LYS A 66 -5.48 -7.43 7.53
N ILE A 67 -4.39 -6.93 8.14
CA ILE A 67 -3.94 -5.54 7.97
C ILE A 67 -3.47 -5.33 6.53
N ALA A 68 -2.62 -6.21 5.99
CA ALA A 68 -2.08 -6.10 4.64
C ALA A 68 -3.17 -6.15 3.55
N ASN A 69 -4.18 -6.98 3.75
CA ASN A 69 -5.30 -7.13 2.82
C ASN A 69 -6.48 -6.17 3.11
N GLY A 70 -6.36 -5.28 4.10
CA GLY A 70 -7.39 -4.32 4.45
C GLY A 70 -8.70 -4.94 4.95
N THR A 71 -8.65 -6.18 5.50
CA THR A 71 -9.85 -6.91 5.94
C THR A 71 -10.16 -6.77 7.43
N VAL A 72 -9.60 -5.76 8.10
CA VAL A 72 -9.83 -5.49 9.52
C VAL A 72 -11.27 -5.00 9.72
N TYR A 73 -12.02 -5.68 10.59
CA TYR A 73 -13.41 -5.37 10.89
C TYR A 73 -13.59 -3.93 11.38
N GLY A 74 -14.59 -3.22 10.84
CA GLY A 74 -14.96 -1.87 11.26
C GLY A 74 -14.08 -0.73 10.71
N LYS A 75 -13.06 -1.03 9.89
CA LYS A 75 -12.28 -0.02 9.16
C LYS A 75 -12.50 -0.14 7.65
N ARG A 76 -12.33 0.98 6.93
CA ARG A 76 -12.38 0.99 5.46
C ARG A 76 -11.30 0.06 4.90
N ARG A 77 -11.63 -0.70 3.88
CA ARG A 77 -10.68 -1.58 3.19
C ARG A 77 -9.66 -0.73 2.42
N ILE A 78 -8.46 -0.61 2.96
CA ILE A 78 -7.31 -0.03 2.26
C ILE A 78 -6.24 -1.12 2.27
N GLU A 79 -5.93 -1.64 1.09
CA GLU A 79 -4.83 -2.58 0.92
C GLU A 79 -3.50 -1.86 1.21
N PHE A 80 -2.50 -2.57 1.71
CA PHE A 80 -1.19 -1.98 2.04
C PHE A 80 -0.55 -1.27 0.84
N GLU A 81 -0.67 -1.86 -0.35
CA GLU A 81 -0.21 -1.25 -1.60
C GLU A 81 -0.89 0.10 -1.85
N GLN A 82 -2.20 0.17 -1.69
CA GLN A 82 -2.96 1.42 -1.85
C GLN A 82 -2.56 2.47 -0.81
N PHE A 83 -2.28 2.05 0.42
CA PHE A 83 -1.80 2.95 1.46
C PHE A 83 -0.45 3.57 1.09
N VAL A 84 0.49 2.74 0.61
CA VAL A 84 1.81 3.22 0.16
C VAL A 84 1.67 4.15 -1.04
N GLN A 85 0.90 3.76 -2.07
CA GLN A 85 0.64 4.59 -3.24
C GLN A 85 -0.01 5.93 -2.87
N ALA A 86 -1.00 5.92 -1.98
CA ALA A 86 -1.65 7.13 -1.50
C ALA A 86 -0.67 8.07 -0.79
N SER A 87 0.23 7.54 0.03
CA SER A 87 1.25 8.33 0.73
C SER A 87 2.23 9.01 -0.24
N TYR A 88 2.70 8.29 -1.27
CA TYR A 88 3.53 8.88 -2.32
C TYR A 88 2.75 9.91 -3.15
N PHE A 89 1.48 9.65 -3.43
CA PHE A 89 0.64 10.56 -4.19
C PHE A 89 0.35 11.85 -3.42
N ASP A 90 0.16 11.79 -2.11
CA ASP A 90 0.03 12.97 -1.27
C ASP A 90 1.29 13.86 -1.35
N MET A 91 2.49 13.27 -1.39
CA MET A 91 3.74 14.03 -1.62
C MET A 91 3.78 14.70 -2.99
N VAL A 92 3.35 13.98 -4.04
CA VAL A 92 3.24 14.54 -5.40
C VAL A 92 2.28 15.74 -5.42
N ILE A 93 1.12 15.62 -4.76
CA ILE A 93 0.13 16.71 -4.66
C ILE A 93 0.72 17.93 -3.94
N ILE A 94 1.47 17.74 -2.86
CA ILE A 94 2.13 18.83 -2.15
C ILE A 94 3.09 19.59 -3.06
N GLU A 95 3.95 18.87 -3.80
CA GLU A 95 4.89 19.50 -4.75
C GLU A 95 4.16 20.14 -5.94
N ALA A 96 3.11 19.50 -6.46
CA ALA A 96 2.28 20.04 -7.54
C ALA A 96 1.61 21.36 -7.13
N ASN A 97 1.06 21.42 -5.93
CA ASN A 97 0.35 22.61 -5.44
C ASN A 97 1.25 23.86 -5.34
N LYS A 98 2.56 23.69 -5.09
CA LYS A 98 3.50 24.82 -5.09
C LYS A 98 3.50 25.58 -6.44
N ARG A 99 3.25 24.85 -7.55
CA ARG A 99 3.20 25.40 -8.91
C ARG A 99 1.81 25.77 -9.34
N LEU A 100 0.82 24.94 -9.00
CA LEU A 100 -0.56 25.20 -9.36
C LEU A 100 -1.06 26.51 -8.76
N LEU A 101 -0.76 26.76 -7.48
CA LEU A 101 -1.10 28.01 -6.81
C LEU A 101 -0.52 29.21 -7.55
N LYS A 102 0.75 29.14 -8.02
CA LYS A 102 1.37 30.23 -8.80
C LYS A 102 0.70 30.42 -10.17
N MET A 103 0.37 29.33 -10.87
CA MET A 103 -0.27 29.37 -12.20
C MET A 103 -1.75 29.74 -12.15
N THR A 104 -2.36 29.79 -10.99
CA THR A 104 -3.80 30.06 -10.82
C THR A 104 -4.08 31.19 -9.84
N ASP A 105 -3.08 32.01 -9.53
CA ASP A 105 -3.16 33.13 -8.58
C ASP A 105 -3.80 32.72 -7.25
N ASN A 106 -3.33 31.60 -6.71
CA ASN A 106 -3.80 30.96 -5.47
C ASN A 106 -5.26 30.47 -5.53
N ARG A 107 -5.87 30.37 -6.71
CA ARG A 107 -7.26 29.98 -6.83
C ARG A 107 -7.48 28.48 -6.57
N PHE A 108 -6.69 27.60 -7.16
CA PHE A 108 -6.92 26.15 -7.10
C PHE A 108 -5.88 25.42 -6.27
N LEU A 109 -6.38 24.49 -5.43
CA LEU A 109 -5.58 23.59 -4.63
C LEU A 109 -6.05 22.16 -4.89
N LEU A 110 -5.14 21.29 -5.34
CA LEU A 110 -5.42 19.87 -5.49
C LEU A 110 -5.38 19.18 -4.13
N VAL A 111 -6.32 18.28 -3.92
CA VAL A 111 -6.38 17.43 -2.74
C VAL A 111 -6.76 16.00 -3.17
N ARG A 112 -6.28 15.04 -2.43
CA ARG A 112 -6.72 13.66 -2.64
C ARG A 112 -8.11 13.48 -2.03
N LYS A 113 -8.99 12.77 -2.73
CA LYS A 113 -10.31 12.42 -2.24
C LYS A 113 -10.19 11.39 -1.13
N GLU A 114 -10.53 11.78 0.08
CA GLU A 114 -10.41 10.93 1.28
C GLU A 114 -11.60 9.98 1.50
N SER A 115 -12.74 10.27 0.89
CA SER A 115 -13.97 9.52 1.07
C SER A 115 -14.60 9.13 -0.26
N SER A 116 -14.87 7.85 -0.47
CA SER A 116 -15.85 7.44 -1.47
C SER A 116 -17.24 7.37 -0.83
N GLU A 117 -18.27 7.65 -1.60
CA GLU A 117 -19.67 7.55 -1.16
C GLU A 117 -20.10 6.08 -0.95
N ARG A 118 -19.36 5.14 -1.50
CA ARG A 118 -19.62 3.69 -1.39
C ARG A 118 -18.49 2.96 -0.68
N VAL A 119 -18.84 2.07 0.23
CA VAL A 119 -17.88 1.22 0.99
C VAL A 119 -17.05 0.29 0.06
N SER A 120 -17.55 0.04 -1.17
CA SER A 120 -16.92 -0.82 -2.16
C SER A 120 -15.87 -0.13 -3.03
N ASP A 121 -15.82 1.20 -3.04
CA ASP A 121 -14.93 1.94 -3.92
C ASP A 121 -13.50 1.92 -3.36
N LYS A 122 -12.56 1.60 -4.22
CA LYS A 122 -11.13 1.65 -3.87
C LYS A 122 -10.74 3.10 -3.62
N ILE A 123 -10.52 3.45 -2.37
CA ILE A 123 -10.03 4.78 -1.97
C ILE A 123 -8.54 4.82 -2.30
N GLY A 124 -8.12 5.72 -3.19
CA GLY A 124 -6.69 5.72 -3.44
C GLY A 124 -6.15 6.96 -4.11
N LEU A 125 -6.36 7.08 -5.40
CA LEU A 125 -5.67 8.06 -6.25
C LEU A 125 -6.63 9.06 -6.91
N GLU A 126 -7.86 9.16 -6.41
CA GLU A 126 -8.82 10.13 -6.92
C GLU A 126 -8.49 11.54 -6.40
N LEU A 127 -8.65 12.52 -7.29
CA LEU A 127 -8.35 13.92 -7.04
C LEU A 127 -9.62 14.76 -6.99
N GLU A 128 -9.62 15.69 -6.08
CA GLU A 128 -10.53 16.83 -6.01
C GLU A 128 -9.73 18.14 -6.08
N VAL A 129 -10.41 19.19 -6.44
CA VAL A 129 -9.88 20.54 -6.41
C VAL A 129 -10.68 21.40 -5.44
N ILE A 130 -9.97 22.16 -4.61
CA ILE A 130 -10.56 23.23 -3.80
C ILE A 130 -10.45 24.53 -4.59
N ASP A 131 -11.57 25.18 -4.84
CA ASP A 131 -11.61 26.52 -5.40
C ASP A 131 -11.63 27.56 -4.25
N ASN A 132 -10.51 28.20 -4.01
CA ASN A 132 -10.33 29.15 -2.91
C ASN A 132 -11.23 30.39 -3.02
N TYR A 133 -11.81 30.70 -4.19
CA TYR A 133 -12.74 31.80 -4.32
C TYR A 133 -14.09 31.54 -3.67
N ASN A 134 -14.52 30.29 -3.65
CA ASN A 134 -15.80 29.90 -3.07
C ASN A 134 -15.70 28.87 -1.95
N GLY A 135 -14.49 28.38 -1.64
CA GLY A 135 -14.21 27.39 -0.61
C GLY A 135 -14.79 25.99 -0.90
N LYS A 136 -15.28 25.73 -2.12
CA LYS A 136 -15.94 24.46 -2.47
C LYS A 136 -14.94 23.44 -2.99
N ARG A 137 -15.12 22.18 -2.58
CA ARG A 137 -14.46 21.03 -3.20
C ARG A 137 -15.29 20.54 -4.37
N ARG A 138 -14.63 20.18 -5.46
CA ARG A 138 -15.25 19.59 -6.65
C ARG A 138 -14.30 18.60 -7.36
N ASP A 139 -14.85 17.70 -8.12
CA ASP A 139 -14.06 16.75 -8.90
C ASP A 139 -13.18 17.50 -9.93
N VAL A 140 -11.93 17.06 -10.11
CA VAL A 140 -10.99 17.64 -11.10
C VAL A 140 -11.53 17.58 -12.53
N LYS A 141 -12.44 16.66 -12.84
CA LYS A 141 -13.12 16.57 -14.13
C LYS A 141 -14.01 17.78 -14.45
N SER A 142 -14.35 18.57 -13.42
CA SER A 142 -15.13 19.79 -13.57
C SER A 142 -14.30 21.03 -13.93
N LEU A 143 -12.97 20.90 -14.01
CA LEU A 143 -12.06 21.96 -14.44
C LEU A 143 -12.25 22.25 -15.94
N SER A 144 -12.12 23.52 -16.33
CA SER A 144 -12.03 23.91 -17.76
C SER A 144 -10.75 23.32 -18.39
N GLY A 145 -10.67 23.29 -19.72
CA GLY A 145 -9.50 22.75 -20.42
C GLY A 145 -8.19 23.41 -19.98
N GLY A 146 -8.17 24.71 -19.83
CA GLY A 146 -7.01 25.47 -19.35
C GLY A 146 -6.66 25.18 -17.90
N GLU A 147 -7.66 25.14 -17.01
CA GLU A 147 -7.48 24.80 -15.60
C GLU A 147 -6.97 23.34 -15.44
N ALA A 148 -7.53 22.41 -16.21
CA ALA A 148 -7.13 21.02 -16.22
C ALA A 148 -5.69 20.85 -16.72
N PHE A 149 -5.28 21.59 -17.74
CA PHE A 149 -3.90 21.58 -18.23
C PHE A 149 -2.91 22.07 -17.15
N LYS A 150 -3.20 23.20 -16.49
CA LYS A 150 -2.37 23.72 -15.38
C LYS A 150 -2.25 22.70 -14.24
N ALA A 151 -3.34 22.02 -13.89
CA ALA A 151 -3.35 20.99 -12.88
C ALA A 151 -2.51 19.77 -13.29
N ALA A 152 -2.68 19.28 -14.53
CA ALA A 152 -1.92 18.15 -15.07
C ALA A 152 -0.42 18.46 -15.16
N LEU A 153 -0.05 19.65 -15.65
CA LEU A 153 1.33 20.11 -15.70
C LEU A 153 1.95 20.17 -14.30
N SER A 154 1.23 20.73 -13.34
CA SER A 154 1.69 20.79 -11.94
C SER A 154 1.92 19.41 -11.34
N LEU A 155 1.04 18.46 -11.60
CA LEU A 155 1.17 17.07 -11.14
C LEU A 155 2.37 16.36 -11.79
N ALA A 156 2.58 16.52 -13.08
CA ALA A 156 3.73 15.94 -13.79
C ALA A 156 5.06 16.46 -13.22
N LEU A 157 5.13 17.77 -12.94
CA LEU A 157 6.30 18.39 -12.33
C LEU A 157 6.49 17.95 -10.88
N GLY A 158 5.41 17.87 -10.09
CA GLY A 158 5.46 17.37 -8.72
C GLY A 158 5.91 15.91 -8.65
N LEU A 159 5.44 15.07 -9.57
CA LEU A 159 5.88 13.68 -9.69
C LEU A 159 7.38 13.59 -10.00
N SER A 160 7.86 14.40 -10.94
CA SER A 160 9.30 14.48 -11.27
C SER A 160 10.15 14.80 -10.03
N ASP A 161 9.72 15.77 -9.22
CA ASP A 161 10.45 16.17 -8.01
C ASP A 161 10.44 15.08 -6.93
N VAL A 162 9.31 14.41 -6.73
CA VAL A 162 9.21 13.30 -5.77
C VAL A 162 10.11 12.14 -6.21
N ILE A 163 10.09 11.75 -7.49
CA ILE A 163 10.97 10.70 -8.03
C ILE A 163 12.44 11.07 -7.76
N GLN A 164 12.86 12.29 -8.06
CA GLN A 164 14.24 12.72 -7.82
C GLN A 164 14.62 12.67 -6.34
N SER A 165 13.71 13.05 -5.45
CA SER A 165 13.96 13.09 -4.00
C SER A 165 14.13 11.70 -3.38
N TYR A 166 13.42 10.68 -3.92
CA TYR A 166 13.36 9.34 -3.32
C TYR A 166 14.16 8.27 -4.07
N SER A 167 14.53 8.50 -5.33
CA SER A 167 15.17 7.47 -6.16
C SER A 167 16.71 7.46 -6.08
N GLY A 168 17.29 8.07 -5.06
CA GLY A 168 18.71 7.88 -4.70
C GLY A 168 19.73 8.13 -5.82
N GLY A 169 19.46 9.03 -6.78
CA GLY A 169 20.38 9.36 -7.85
C GLY A 169 19.78 9.35 -9.27
N ILE A 170 18.49 9.05 -9.42
CA ILE A 170 17.80 9.24 -10.70
C ILE A 170 17.49 10.73 -10.83
N VAL A 171 18.12 11.39 -11.81
CA VAL A 171 17.83 12.79 -12.14
C VAL A 171 16.90 12.80 -13.35
N VAL A 172 15.71 13.37 -13.20
CA VAL A 172 14.80 13.65 -14.31
C VAL A 172 15.05 15.09 -14.77
N ASP A 173 16.03 15.24 -15.64
CA ASP A 173 16.49 16.54 -16.16
C ASP A 173 15.88 16.91 -17.50
N THR A 174 15.14 15.99 -18.14
CA THR A 174 14.49 16.22 -19.42
C THR A 174 13.00 15.89 -19.34
N MET A 175 12.15 16.78 -19.83
CA MET A 175 10.70 16.61 -19.92
C MET A 175 10.19 17.07 -21.29
N PHE A 176 9.29 16.29 -21.88
CA PHE A 176 8.56 16.68 -23.07
C PHE A 176 7.09 16.89 -22.76
N ILE A 177 6.56 18.02 -23.22
CA ILE A 177 5.14 18.38 -23.11
C ILE A 177 4.57 18.38 -24.51
N ASP A 178 3.66 17.44 -24.75
CA ASP A 178 3.01 17.28 -26.05
C ASP A 178 1.63 17.95 -26.02
N GLU A 179 1.46 18.99 -26.81
CA GLU A 179 0.23 19.78 -26.93
C GLU A 179 -0.26 20.42 -25.61
N GLY A 180 -1.52 20.81 -25.50
CA GLY A 180 -2.17 21.33 -24.28
C GLY A 180 -2.19 22.86 -24.19
N PHE A 181 -1.19 23.56 -24.73
CA PHE A 181 -1.16 25.04 -24.68
C PHE A 181 -2.23 25.72 -25.54
N GLY A 182 -2.81 25.00 -26.51
CA GLY A 182 -3.89 25.52 -27.35
C GLY A 182 -5.21 25.75 -26.60
N SER A 183 -5.41 25.07 -25.49
CA SER A 183 -6.60 25.23 -24.65
C SER A 183 -6.52 26.41 -23.67
N LEU A 184 -5.35 27.07 -23.57
CA LEU A 184 -5.10 28.18 -22.67
C LEU A 184 -5.45 29.53 -23.33
N ASP A 185 -6.04 30.43 -22.56
CA ASP A 185 -6.05 31.84 -22.90
C ASP A 185 -4.63 32.45 -22.80
N THR A 186 -4.45 33.65 -23.30
CA THR A 186 -3.13 34.31 -23.37
C THR A 186 -2.46 34.45 -22.03
N GLU A 187 -3.20 34.87 -21.00
CA GLU A 187 -2.67 35.07 -19.65
C GLU A 187 -2.26 33.74 -19.00
N SER A 188 -3.12 32.73 -19.08
CA SER A 188 -2.84 31.40 -18.58
C SER A 188 -1.63 30.75 -19.27
N ARG A 189 -1.45 31.00 -20.55
CA ARG A 189 -0.31 30.53 -21.34
C ARG A 189 0.99 31.19 -20.88
N GLU A 190 0.96 32.50 -20.62
CA GLU A 190 2.11 33.21 -20.04
C GLU A 190 2.52 32.67 -18.69
N GLN A 191 1.55 32.46 -17.80
CA GLN A 191 1.81 31.90 -16.47
C GLN A 191 2.44 30.49 -16.55
N ALA A 192 1.96 29.63 -17.46
CA ALA A 192 2.52 28.33 -17.68
C ALA A 192 3.95 28.40 -18.24
N ILE A 193 4.22 29.22 -19.24
CA ILE A 193 5.57 29.42 -19.82
C ILE A 193 6.53 29.95 -18.74
N ASN A 194 6.13 30.95 -17.96
CA ASN A 194 6.96 31.49 -16.90
C ASN A 194 7.33 30.44 -15.84
N THR A 195 6.37 29.55 -15.54
CA THR A 195 6.62 28.43 -14.61
C THR A 195 7.62 27.44 -15.22
N LEU A 196 7.55 27.13 -16.50
CA LEU A 196 8.49 26.26 -17.19
C LEU A 196 9.88 26.89 -17.30
N ASN A 197 9.98 28.19 -17.59
CA ASN A 197 11.27 28.89 -17.64
C ASN A 197 11.99 28.86 -16.29
N GLN A 198 11.29 29.00 -15.17
CA GLN A 198 11.89 28.86 -13.82
C GLN A 198 12.47 27.46 -13.58
N LEU A 199 12.02 26.43 -14.30
CA LEU A 199 12.57 25.07 -14.20
C LEU A 199 13.81 24.88 -15.07
N THR A 200 13.88 25.56 -16.24
CA THR A 200 15.09 25.55 -17.07
C THR A 200 16.27 26.25 -16.40
N ASP A 201 16.02 27.28 -15.60
CA ASP A 201 17.05 27.93 -14.77
C ASP A 201 17.69 26.95 -13.76
N ASN A 202 17.00 25.88 -13.39
CA ASN A 202 17.48 24.80 -12.52
C ASN A 202 18.10 23.60 -13.29
N HIS A 203 18.61 23.84 -14.52
CA HIS A 203 19.27 22.84 -15.38
C HIS A 203 18.33 21.73 -15.93
N LYS A 204 17.01 21.92 -15.96
CA LYS A 204 16.09 21.00 -16.62
C LYS A 204 15.90 21.40 -18.09
N LEU A 205 15.98 20.42 -19.00
CA LEU A 205 15.65 20.59 -20.40
C LEU A 205 14.14 20.33 -20.62
N ILE A 206 13.41 21.33 -21.11
CA ILE A 206 11.99 21.19 -21.38
C ILE A 206 11.76 21.34 -22.88
N GLY A 207 11.27 20.26 -23.51
CA GLY A 207 10.82 20.26 -24.89
C GLY A 207 9.31 20.45 -24.94
N ILE A 208 8.84 21.38 -25.79
CA ILE A 208 7.41 21.63 -26.01
C ILE A 208 7.09 21.29 -27.46
N ILE A 209 6.14 20.36 -27.66
CA ILE A 209 5.58 20.06 -28.98
C ILE A 209 4.28 20.84 -29.09
N SER A 210 4.19 21.78 -30.03
CA SER A 210 3.01 22.61 -30.16
C SER A 210 2.87 23.20 -31.59
N HIS A 211 1.63 23.43 -31.98
CA HIS A 211 1.28 24.16 -33.20
C HIS A 211 0.94 25.63 -32.93
N VAL A 212 0.97 26.09 -31.69
CA VAL A 212 0.61 27.45 -31.28
C VAL A 212 1.67 28.45 -31.73
N THR A 213 1.27 29.45 -32.51
CA THR A 213 2.19 30.43 -33.14
C THR A 213 2.90 31.29 -32.09
N GLU A 214 2.20 31.72 -31.05
CA GLU A 214 2.79 32.56 -29.97
C GLU A 214 3.92 31.84 -29.20
N LEU A 215 3.88 30.53 -29.09
CA LEU A 215 4.97 29.72 -28.50
C LEU A 215 6.22 29.75 -29.43
N LYS A 216 6.01 29.72 -30.75
CA LYS A 216 7.11 29.78 -31.70
C LYS A 216 7.86 31.11 -31.64
N GLU A 217 7.19 32.21 -31.32
CA GLU A 217 7.82 33.53 -31.20
C GLU A 217 8.59 33.74 -29.91
N ARG A 218 8.22 33.01 -28.82
CA ARG A 218 8.80 33.19 -27.50
C ARG A 218 9.96 32.21 -27.17
N ILE A 219 10.08 31.12 -27.92
CA ILE A 219 11.10 30.10 -27.70
C ILE A 219 12.16 30.23 -28.79
N ASP A 220 13.40 30.55 -28.38
CA ASP A 220 14.50 30.80 -29.32
C ASP A 220 14.97 29.53 -30.02
N LYS A 221 15.11 28.43 -29.29
CA LYS A 221 15.59 27.15 -29.84
C LYS A 221 14.45 26.29 -30.31
N LYS A 222 14.43 25.98 -31.61
CA LYS A 222 13.32 25.29 -32.25
C LYS A 222 13.77 24.17 -33.17
N VAL A 223 12.98 23.10 -33.14
CA VAL A 223 13.06 22.03 -34.15
C VAL A 223 11.79 22.12 -35.00
N ILE A 224 11.96 22.57 -36.22
CA ILE A 224 10.83 22.75 -37.17
C ILE A 224 10.72 21.52 -38.05
N VAL A 225 9.55 20.86 -38.01
CA VAL A 225 9.23 19.72 -38.85
C VAL A 225 8.27 20.18 -39.95
N THR A 226 8.73 20.14 -41.21
CA THR A 226 7.93 20.50 -42.37
C THR A 226 7.60 19.27 -43.21
N LYS A 227 6.31 19.02 -43.42
CA LYS A 227 5.83 17.92 -44.25
C LYS A 227 5.89 18.30 -45.74
N SER A 228 6.46 17.45 -46.58
CA SER A 228 6.48 17.60 -48.05
C SER A 228 6.01 16.32 -48.75
N THR A 229 5.76 16.38 -50.06
CA THR A 229 5.33 15.24 -50.86
C THR A 229 6.35 14.09 -50.91
N GLY A 230 7.61 14.35 -50.62
CA GLY A 230 8.70 13.36 -50.57
C GLY A 230 9.11 12.93 -49.19
N GLY A 231 8.37 13.31 -48.12
CA GLY A 231 8.70 13.01 -46.74
C GLY A 231 8.72 14.26 -45.85
N SER A 232 9.19 14.11 -44.60
CA SER A 232 9.30 15.23 -43.65
C SER A 232 10.74 15.75 -43.62
N LYS A 233 10.90 17.07 -43.59
CA LYS A 233 12.17 17.77 -43.44
C LYS A 233 12.27 18.37 -42.01
N ILE A 234 13.41 18.24 -41.38
CA ILE A 234 13.71 18.81 -40.06
C ILE A 234 14.70 19.95 -40.23
N THR A 235 14.42 21.10 -39.63
CA THR A 235 15.31 22.26 -39.56
C THR A 235 15.46 22.65 -38.09
N VAL A 236 16.67 22.92 -37.63
CA VAL A 236 16.98 23.36 -36.25
C VAL A 236 17.34 24.83 -36.32
N GLU A 237 16.67 25.64 -35.50
CA GLU A 237 16.99 27.05 -35.24
C GLU A 237 17.49 27.16 -33.79
N CYS A 238 18.66 27.87 -33.63
CA CYS A 238 19.29 28.09 -32.33
C CYS A 238 19.50 29.58 -32.07
#